data_890e895d930bb418bdfa796ab7d3a940
#
_entry.id   890e895d930bb418bdfa796ab7d3a940
#
_cell.length_a   1.000
_cell.length_b   1.000
_cell.length_c   1.000
_cell.angle_alpha   90.00
_cell.angle_beta   90.00
_cell.angle_gamma   90.00
#
_symmetry.space_group_name_H-M   'P 1'
#
loop_
_entity.id
_entity.type
_entity.pdbx_description
1 polymer ?
#
loop_
_entity_poly.entity_id
_entity_poly.type
_entity_poly.pdbx_seq_one_letter_code
_entity_poly.pdbx_strand_id
1 'polypeptide(L)'
;MNKWTFPTRIYAGDDSLNRLTAFNHESVLIICDPFLKDSSSLTYVMSLMEGKNEINIYTDVIPDPPISHVAKGIEYMEGIKPSIIIAIGGGSCIDMSKGIAYFGRKLKHMNIKSFIAIPTTSGTGSEVTSFAVLTDSETKIKYPLVDDAVLPDEALLTPLFVKTSPPGVTAYSGIDVLVHALEAYVATAANNFTDALAQQAIELVFEYLPKCHKTTATDQDRMS
;
A
#
# COMPACT_ATOMS: atom_id res chain seq x y z
N MET A 1 6.45 0.33 30.96
CA MET A 1 5.14 -0.11 30.41
C MET A 1 5.26 -0.14 28.91
N ASN A 2 5.11 -1.31 28.30
CA ASN A 2 5.16 -1.45 26.84
C ASN A 2 3.75 -1.19 26.30
N LYS A 3 3.66 -0.35 25.23
CA LYS A 3 2.39 -0.05 24.55
C LYS A 3 2.53 -0.48 23.09
N TRP A 4 1.61 -1.32 22.62
CA TRP A 4 1.49 -1.67 21.21
C TRP A 4 0.20 -1.08 20.67
N THR A 5 0.28 -0.52 19.48
CA THR A 5 -0.88 0.09 18.79
C THR A 5 -0.85 -0.31 17.33
N PHE A 6 -2.00 -0.64 16.77
CA PHE A 6 -2.22 -0.80 15.32
C PHE A 6 -3.11 0.37 14.87
N PRO A 7 -2.52 1.50 14.49
CA PRO A 7 -3.32 2.67 14.14
C PRO A 7 -4.04 2.51 12.80
N THR A 8 -3.49 1.75 11.86
CA THR A 8 -4.13 1.45 10.57
C THR A 8 -5.27 0.44 10.76
N ARG A 9 -6.47 0.77 10.30
CA ARG A 9 -7.60 -0.18 10.26
C ARG A 9 -7.44 -1.10 9.05
N ILE A 10 -7.44 -2.40 9.28
CA ILE A 10 -7.27 -3.41 8.24
C ILE A 10 -8.61 -4.06 7.92
N TYR A 11 -9.00 -4.02 6.65
CA TYR A 11 -10.14 -4.75 6.10
C TYR A 11 -9.60 -5.79 5.15
N ALA A 12 -9.88 -7.07 5.39
CA ALA A 12 -9.35 -8.18 4.59
C ALA A 12 -10.48 -9.07 4.08
N GLY A 13 -10.34 -9.55 2.85
CA GLY A 13 -11.29 -10.46 2.21
C GLY A 13 -11.85 -9.92 0.90
N ASP A 14 -12.71 -10.71 0.27
CA ASP A 14 -13.31 -10.39 -1.04
C ASP A 14 -14.20 -9.14 -1.00
N ASP A 15 -14.78 -8.85 0.15
CA ASP A 15 -15.69 -7.73 0.39
C ASP A 15 -15.00 -6.49 0.98
N SER A 16 -13.70 -6.53 1.20
CA SER A 16 -12.93 -5.43 1.80
C SER A 16 -13.10 -4.10 1.04
N LEU A 17 -13.21 -4.16 -0.29
CA LEU A 17 -13.41 -3.00 -1.15
C LEU A 17 -14.78 -2.33 -0.96
N ASN A 18 -15.79 -3.02 -0.40
CA ASN A 18 -17.08 -2.42 -0.09
C ASN A 18 -16.95 -1.25 0.91
N ARG A 19 -15.83 -1.19 1.65
CA ARG A 19 -15.51 -0.04 2.50
C ARG A 19 -15.54 1.29 1.74
N LEU A 20 -15.21 1.28 0.45
CA LEU A 20 -15.17 2.47 -0.41
C LEU A 20 -16.57 3.05 -0.69
N THR A 21 -17.62 2.24 -0.62
CA THR A 21 -19.01 2.70 -0.85
C THR A 21 -19.51 3.70 0.21
N ALA A 22 -18.81 3.79 1.33
CA ALA A 22 -19.16 4.71 2.41
C ALA A 22 -18.77 6.18 2.12
N PHE A 23 -17.92 6.41 1.11
CA PHE A 23 -17.54 7.78 0.75
C PHE A 23 -18.58 8.43 -0.16
N ASN A 24 -19.02 9.63 0.22
CA ASN A 24 -20.03 10.39 -0.51
C ASN A 24 -19.65 11.87 -0.49
N HIS A 25 -19.77 12.54 -1.63
CA HIS A 25 -19.47 13.96 -1.82
C HIS A 25 -18.03 14.35 -1.48
N GLU A 26 -17.09 13.43 -1.75
CA GLU A 26 -15.67 13.62 -1.52
C GLU A 26 -14.92 13.84 -2.85
N SER A 27 -13.83 14.60 -2.79
CA SER A 27 -12.83 14.65 -3.87
C SER A 27 -11.80 13.57 -3.58
N VAL A 28 -11.72 12.56 -4.47
CA VAL A 28 -10.88 11.38 -4.33
C VAL A 28 -9.74 11.44 -5.32
N LEU A 29 -8.52 11.26 -4.85
CA LEU A 29 -7.33 11.05 -5.67
C LEU A 29 -6.90 9.58 -5.56
N ILE A 30 -6.99 8.85 -6.65
CA ILE A 30 -6.41 7.52 -6.78
C ILE A 30 -4.99 7.65 -7.33
N ILE A 31 -4.00 7.17 -6.61
CA ILE A 31 -2.62 7.06 -7.06
C ILE A 31 -2.37 5.58 -7.32
N CYS A 32 -2.05 5.21 -8.55
CA CYS A 32 -1.89 3.78 -8.86
C CYS A 32 -0.75 3.54 -9.86
N ASP A 33 -0.25 2.29 -9.85
CA ASP A 33 0.72 1.83 -10.82
C ASP A 33 0.19 2.01 -12.26
N PRO A 34 1.03 2.44 -13.23
CA PRO A 34 0.60 2.77 -14.59
C PRO A 34 -0.14 1.63 -15.30
N PHE A 35 0.23 0.37 -15.04
CA PHE A 35 -0.39 -0.81 -15.65
C PHE A 35 -1.84 -1.05 -15.22
N LEU A 36 -2.26 -0.42 -14.10
CA LEU A 36 -3.64 -0.55 -13.60
C LEU A 36 -4.62 0.40 -14.29
N LYS A 37 -4.13 1.45 -14.97
CA LYS A 37 -4.94 2.57 -15.49
C LYS A 37 -6.18 2.11 -16.28
N ASP A 38 -5.99 1.12 -17.14
CA ASP A 38 -7.06 0.60 -18.02
C ASP A 38 -7.53 -0.80 -17.59
N SER A 39 -7.24 -1.19 -16.33
CA SER A 39 -7.61 -2.52 -15.84
C SER A 39 -9.08 -2.58 -15.41
N SER A 40 -9.68 -3.76 -15.57
CA SER A 40 -11.02 -4.03 -15.04
C SER A 40 -11.09 -3.92 -13.52
N SER A 41 -9.99 -4.21 -12.82
CA SER A 41 -9.90 -4.11 -11.36
C SER A 41 -9.98 -2.66 -10.90
N LEU A 42 -9.28 -1.73 -11.57
CA LEU A 42 -9.40 -0.31 -11.24
C LEU A 42 -10.78 0.23 -11.60
N THR A 43 -11.34 -0.16 -12.75
CA THR A 43 -12.72 0.20 -13.15
C THR A 43 -13.72 -0.26 -12.09
N TYR A 44 -13.57 -1.47 -11.56
CA TYR A 44 -14.42 -1.96 -10.47
C TYR A 44 -14.27 -1.10 -9.20
N VAL A 45 -13.06 -0.79 -8.77
CA VAL A 45 -12.85 0.08 -7.59
C VAL A 45 -13.52 1.44 -7.79
N MET A 46 -13.38 2.05 -8.96
CA MET A 46 -14.01 3.33 -9.28
C MET A 46 -15.54 3.25 -9.23
N SER A 47 -16.12 2.16 -9.75
CA SER A 47 -17.57 1.97 -9.76
C SER A 47 -18.20 1.93 -8.37
N LEU A 48 -17.46 1.53 -7.34
CA LEU A 48 -17.92 1.54 -5.95
C LEU A 48 -18.13 2.96 -5.39
N MET A 49 -17.52 3.95 -6.03
CA MET A 49 -17.56 5.37 -5.60
C MET A 49 -18.20 6.29 -6.65
N GLU A 50 -18.49 5.76 -7.86
CA GLU A 50 -18.98 6.54 -8.98
C GLU A 50 -20.37 7.15 -8.73
N GLY A 51 -20.61 8.32 -9.32
CA GLY A 51 -21.87 9.08 -9.17
C GLY A 51 -22.07 9.75 -7.81
N LYS A 52 -21.16 9.50 -6.85
CA LYS A 52 -21.21 10.07 -5.50
C LYS A 52 -20.02 10.95 -5.17
N ASN A 53 -18.91 10.76 -5.87
CA ASN A 53 -17.62 11.41 -5.60
C ASN A 53 -16.98 11.92 -6.88
N GLU A 54 -16.13 12.94 -6.75
CA GLU A 54 -15.24 13.38 -7.82
C GLU A 54 -13.97 12.54 -7.77
N ILE A 55 -13.69 11.75 -8.83
CA ILE A 55 -12.56 10.81 -8.85
C ILE A 55 -11.53 11.30 -9.85
N ASN A 56 -10.30 11.48 -9.39
CA ASN A 56 -9.13 11.80 -10.19
C ASN A 56 -8.09 10.70 -10.07
N ILE A 57 -7.33 10.43 -11.14
CA ILE A 57 -6.33 9.35 -11.18
C ILE A 57 -4.97 9.95 -11.50
N TYR A 58 -3.96 9.53 -10.73
CA TYR A 58 -2.55 9.84 -10.95
C TYR A 58 -1.76 8.55 -11.13
N THR A 59 -1.06 8.44 -12.27
CA THR A 59 -0.33 7.22 -12.65
C THR A 59 1.15 7.43 -12.94
N ASP A 60 1.71 8.62 -12.70
CA ASP A 60 3.16 8.86 -12.85
C ASP A 60 3.94 8.27 -11.65
N VAL A 61 3.74 6.96 -11.46
CA VAL A 61 4.38 6.15 -10.41
C VAL A 61 5.48 5.30 -11.05
N ILE A 62 6.64 5.30 -10.44
CA ILE A 62 7.78 4.50 -10.89
C ILE A 62 8.42 3.75 -9.70
N PRO A 63 9.09 2.62 -9.97
CA PRO A 63 9.85 1.91 -8.93
C PRO A 63 10.90 2.79 -8.26
N ASP A 64 11.18 2.53 -6.97
CA ASP A 64 12.13 3.31 -6.18
C ASP A 64 11.83 4.82 -6.24
N PRO A 65 10.67 5.28 -5.78
CA PRO A 65 10.09 6.57 -6.14
C PRO A 65 11.03 7.74 -5.84
N PRO A 66 11.40 8.52 -6.88
CA PRO A 66 12.24 9.67 -6.68
C PRO A 66 11.49 10.82 -5.97
N ILE A 67 12.20 11.57 -5.16
CA ILE A 67 11.66 12.76 -4.48
C ILE A 67 11.05 13.75 -5.50
N SER A 68 11.65 13.85 -6.69
CA SER A 68 11.13 14.69 -7.78
C SER A 68 9.74 14.24 -8.28
N HIS A 69 9.43 12.93 -8.28
CA HIS A 69 8.11 12.42 -8.64
C HIS A 69 7.08 12.67 -7.53
N VAL A 70 7.51 12.58 -6.27
CA VAL A 70 6.66 13.01 -5.14
C VAL A 70 6.27 14.48 -5.29
N ALA A 71 7.22 15.36 -5.66
CA ALA A 71 6.95 16.78 -5.89
C ALA A 71 5.91 17.00 -7.01
N LYS A 72 6.04 16.29 -8.15
CA LYS A 72 5.04 16.34 -9.24
C LYS A 72 3.65 15.86 -8.77
N GLY A 73 3.62 14.78 -7.97
CA GLY A 73 2.36 14.29 -7.39
C GLY A 73 1.69 15.32 -6.48
N ILE A 74 2.48 16.08 -5.71
CA ILE A 74 1.97 17.18 -4.87
C ILE A 74 1.42 18.30 -5.75
N GLU A 75 2.12 18.72 -6.81
CA GLU A 75 1.64 19.73 -7.74
C GLU A 75 0.30 19.33 -8.39
N TYR A 76 0.20 18.07 -8.84
CA TYR A 76 -1.04 17.53 -9.38
C TYR A 76 -2.18 17.58 -8.34
N MET A 77 -1.88 17.17 -7.11
CA MET A 77 -2.82 17.17 -5.99
C MET A 77 -3.28 18.59 -5.61
N GLU A 78 -2.43 19.62 -5.75
CA GLU A 78 -2.80 21.03 -5.49
C GLU A 78 -3.94 21.52 -6.38
N GLY A 79 -3.98 21.05 -7.63
CA GLY A 79 -5.05 21.37 -8.57
C GLY A 79 -6.41 20.77 -8.21
N ILE A 80 -6.38 19.59 -7.54
CA ILE A 80 -7.57 18.78 -7.23
C ILE A 80 -8.08 19.06 -5.81
N LYS A 81 -7.16 19.26 -4.86
CA LYS A 81 -7.42 19.38 -3.40
C LYS A 81 -8.23 18.21 -2.85
N PRO A 82 -7.77 16.97 -3.01
CA PRO A 82 -8.52 15.79 -2.60
C PRO A 82 -8.72 15.77 -1.08
N SER A 83 -9.89 15.33 -0.67
CA SER A 83 -10.18 15.01 0.73
C SER A 83 -9.81 13.55 1.07
N ILE A 84 -9.72 12.67 0.06
CA ILE A 84 -9.37 11.26 0.20
C ILE A 84 -8.26 10.92 -0.79
N ILE A 85 -7.24 10.20 -0.32
CA ILE A 85 -6.22 9.60 -1.17
C ILE A 85 -6.35 8.08 -1.07
N ILE A 86 -6.32 7.40 -2.23
CA ILE A 86 -6.31 5.94 -2.33
C ILE A 86 -5.07 5.54 -3.12
N ALA A 87 -4.12 4.84 -2.47
CA ALA A 87 -2.96 4.25 -3.12
C ALA A 87 -3.29 2.82 -3.54
N ILE A 88 -3.15 2.48 -4.83
CA ILE A 88 -3.38 1.14 -5.36
C ILE A 88 -2.12 0.67 -6.09
N GLY A 89 -1.34 -0.20 -5.47
CA GLY A 89 -0.09 -0.65 -6.08
C GLY A 89 0.80 -1.43 -5.13
N GLY A 90 2.01 -1.73 -5.60
CA GLY A 90 3.07 -2.31 -4.78
C GLY A 90 3.69 -1.30 -3.81
N GLY A 91 4.71 -1.74 -3.08
CA GLY A 91 5.39 -0.91 -2.07
C GLY A 91 5.84 0.45 -2.59
N SER A 92 6.42 0.53 -3.80
CA SER A 92 6.86 1.80 -4.39
C SER A 92 5.70 2.79 -4.63
N CYS A 93 4.54 2.29 -5.08
CA CYS A 93 3.35 3.11 -5.27
C CYS A 93 2.83 3.63 -3.93
N ILE A 94 2.74 2.76 -2.92
CA ILE A 94 2.28 3.14 -1.58
C ILE A 94 3.26 4.13 -0.95
N ASP A 95 4.57 3.91 -1.04
CA ASP A 95 5.59 4.80 -0.50
C ASP A 95 5.56 6.18 -1.15
N MET A 96 5.42 6.24 -2.48
CA MET A 96 5.24 7.50 -3.19
C MET A 96 3.98 8.24 -2.73
N SER A 97 2.87 7.51 -2.59
CA SER A 97 1.59 8.06 -2.12
C SER A 97 1.67 8.59 -0.68
N LYS A 98 2.40 7.89 0.19
CA LYS A 98 2.74 8.36 1.54
C LYS A 98 3.50 9.69 1.50
N GLY A 99 4.53 9.78 0.65
CA GLY A 99 5.28 11.01 0.45
C GLY A 99 4.39 12.16 -0.03
N ILE A 100 3.55 11.92 -1.04
CA ILE A 100 2.61 12.92 -1.57
C ILE A 100 1.64 13.39 -0.49
N ALA A 101 1.00 12.46 0.24
CA ALA A 101 0.06 12.80 1.30
C ALA A 101 0.72 13.58 2.44
N TYR A 102 1.89 13.11 2.89
CA TYR A 102 2.64 13.70 4.00
C TYR A 102 3.09 15.13 3.70
N PHE A 103 3.78 15.33 2.58
CA PHE A 103 4.26 16.66 2.21
C PHE A 103 3.11 17.59 1.76
N GLY A 104 2.05 17.05 1.18
CA GLY A 104 0.83 17.80 0.91
C GLY A 104 0.19 18.36 2.17
N ARG A 105 0.07 17.54 3.23
CA ARG A 105 -0.40 17.98 4.54
C ARG A 105 0.56 19.01 5.18
N LYS A 106 1.87 18.72 5.19
CA LYS A 106 2.87 19.55 5.89
C LYS A 106 3.20 20.86 5.17
N LEU A 107 3.42 20.83 3.86
CA LEU A 107 3.94 21.97 3.10
C LEU A 107 2.84 22.78 2.43
N LYS A 108 1.71 22.16 2.09
CA LYS A 108 0.61 22.78 1.36
C LYS A 108 -0.66 22.91 2.21
N HIS A 109 -0.60 22.53 3.47
CA HIS A 109 -1.71 22.59 4.42
C HIS A 109 -3.02 21.96 3.89
N MET A 110 -2.87 20.87 3.10
CA MET A 110 -4.03 20.17 2.53
C MET A 110 -4.81 19.41 3.59
N ASN A 111 -6.13 19.49 3.50
CA ASN A 111 -7.03 18.79 4.41
C ASN A 111 -7.39 17.39 3.86
N ILE A 112 -6.44 16.46 3.95
CA ILE A 112 -6.65 15.05 3.58
C ILE A 112 -7.27 14.34 4.79
N LYS A 113 -8.55 14.00 4.69
CA LYS A 113 -9.34 13.37 5.76
C LYS A 113 -8.98 11.89 5.95
N SER A 114 -8.66 11.20 4.85
CA SER A 114 -8.32 9.77 4.87
C SER A 114 -7.30 9.42 3.80
N PHE A 115 -6.34 8.59 4.18
CA PHE A 115 -5.39 7.94 3.30
C PHE A 115 -5.56 6.42 3.38
N ILE A 116 -5.92 5.80 2.25
CA ILE A 116 -6.23 4.37 2.13
C ILE A 116 -5.18 3.71 1.27
N ALA A 117 -4.67 2.56 1.68
CA ALA A 117 -3.76 1.75 0.88
C ALA A 117 -4.42 0.43 0.47
N ILE A 118 -4.28 0.08 -0.81
CA ILE A 118 -4.74 -1.18 -1.40
C ILE A 118 -3.53 -1.83 -2.07
N PRO A 119 -2.84 -2.75 -1.39
CA PRO A 119 -1.66 -3.38 -1.94
C PRO A 119 -2.03 -4.33 -3.09
N THR A 120 -1.18 -4.34 -4.13
CA THR A 120 -1.26 -5.26 -5.26
C THR A 120 -0.21 -6.36 -5.22
N THR A 121 0.67 -6.32 -4.22
CA THR A 121 1.70 -7.32 -3.92
C THR A 121 1.61 -7.73 -2.46
N SER A 122 1.89 -8.99 -2.18
CA SER A 122 1.97 -9.52 -0.81
C SER A 122 3.46 -9.59 -0.42
N GLY A 123 4.00 -8.51 0.13
CA GLY A 123 5.45 -8.41 0.38
C GLY A 123 5.80 -7.34 1.39
N THR A 124 5.85 -6.11 0.98
CA THR A 124 6.50 -5.00 1.69
C THR A 124 5.82 -4.59 3.00
N GLY A 125 4.52 -4.85 3.16
CA GLY A 125 3.75 -4.36 4.31
C GLY A 125 3.65 -2.84 4.39
N SER A 126 3.96 -2.13 3.29
CA SER A 126 3.94 -0.66 3.28
C SER A 126 2.58 -0.09 3.69
N GLU A 127 1.49 -0.80 3.43
CA GLU A 127 0.13 -0.40 3.79
C GLU A 127 -0.12 -0.27 5.29
N VAL A 128 0.76 -0.82 6.13
CA VAL A 128 0.63 -0.82 7.61
C VAL A 128 1.86 -0.26 8.33
N THR A 129 2.80 0.36 7.62
CA THR A 129 4.05 0.87 8.21
C THR A 129 4.14 2.39 8.21
N SER A 130 4.81 2.96 9.23
CA SER A 130 5.17 4.39 9.33
C SER A 130 6.45 4.74 8.57
N PHE A 131 6.76 3.98 7.52
CA PHE A 131 7.93 4.16 6.68
C PHE A 131 7.52 4.40 5.23
N ALA A 132 8.27 5.24 4.52
CA ALA A 132 8.26 5.32 3.07
C ALA A 132 9.70 5.49 2.59
N VAL A 133 10.10 4.71 1.58
CA VAL A 133 11.45 4.80 1.03
C VAL A 133 11.40 5.66 -0.23
N LEU A 134 12.08 6.82 -0.18
CA LEU A 134 12.17 7.74 -1.30
C LEU A 134 13.61 7.82 -1.79
N THR A 135 13.79 7.99 -3.09
CA THR A 135 15.12 8.01 -3.72
C THR A 135 15.51 9.43 -4.11
N ASP A 136 16.69 9.86 -3.76
CA ASP A 136 17.30 11.05 -4.34
C ASP A 136 17.80 10.71 -5.75
N SER A 137 17.27 11.43 -6.75
CA SER A 137 17.59 11.17 -8.16
C SER A 137 19.03 11.48 -8.52
N GLU A 138 19.69 12.40 -7.82
CA GLU A 138 21.06 12.83 -8.10
C GLU A 138 22.08 11.86 -7.49
N THR A 139 21.92 11.57 -6.20
CA THR A 139 22.86 10.72 -5.45
C THR A 139 22.53 9.23 -5.55
N LYS A 140 21.34 8.87 -6.01
CA LYS A 140 20.81 7.49 -6.03
C LYS A 140 20.70 6.86 -4.63
N ILE A 141 20.74 7.69 -3.59
CA ILE A 141 20.60 7.24 -2.21
C ILE A 141 19.11 7.11 -1.86
N LYS A 142 18.77 6.02 -1.19
CA LYS A 142 17.44 5.79 -0.63
C LYS A 142 17.34 6.38 0.76
N TYR A 143 16.39 7.26 0.97
CA TYR A 143 16.13 7.90 2.25
C TYR A 143 14.81 7.37 2.84
N PRO A 144 14.84 6.81 4.04
CA PRO A 144 13.62 6.46 4.74
C PRO A 144 12.95 7.73 5.29
N LEU A 145 11.72 7.95 4.89
CA LEU A 145 10.81 8.89 5.55
C LEU A 145 10.13 8.13 6.68
N VAL A 146 10.41 8.50 7.93
CA VAL A 146 9.91 7.83 9.13
C VAL A 146 9.10 8.82 9.95
N ASP A 147 7.80 8.66 9.97
CA ASP A 147 6.88 9.51 10.74
C ASP A 147 5.52 8.78 10.85
N ASP A 148 4.88 8.82 12.00
CA ASP A 148 3.54 8.22 12.16
C ASP A 148 2.49 8.87 11.23
N ALA A 149 2.72 10.11 10.80
CA ALA A 149 1.84 10.80 9.86
C ALA A 149 1.87 10.26 8.41
N VAL A 150 2.80 9.32 8.09
CA VAL A 150 2.80 8.62 6.79
C VAL A 150 2.00 7.33 6.82
N LEU A 151 1.58 6.84 8.00
CA LEU A 151 0.73 5.66 8.09
C LEU A 151 -0.57 5.87 7.32
N PRO A 152 -1.00 4.89 6.51
CA PRO A 152 -2.37 4.86 6.00
C PRO A 152 -3.37 4.75 7.15
N ASP A 153 -4.50 5.46 7.02
CA ASP A 153 -5.61 5.34 7.97
C ASP A 153 -6.31 3.99 7.85
N GLU A 154 -6.35 3.45 6.62
CA GLU A 154 -6.98 2.17 6.30
C GLU A 154 -6.15 1.39 5.28
N ALA A 155 -6.11 0.06 5.45
CA ALA A 155 -5.55 -0.88 4.49
C ALA A 155 -6.66 -1.84 4.04
N LEU A 156 -6.88 -1.96 2.72
CA LEU A 156 -7.87 -2.87 2.15
C LEU A 156 -7.13 -4.01 1.45
N LEU A 157 -7.11 -5.17 2.10
CA LEU A 157 -6.45 -6.38 1.60
C LEU A 157 -7.46 -7.22 0.82
N THR A 158 -7.30 -7.27 -0.50
CA THR A 158 -8.20 -7.97 -1.40
C THR A 158 -7.45 -8.91 -2.33
N PRO A 159 -7.97 -10.11 -2.63
CA PRO A 159 -7.37 -11.02 -3.61
C PRO A 159 -7.44 -10.47 -5.05
N LEU A 160 -8.32 -9.49 -5.30
CA LEU A 160 -8.57 -8.95 -6.64
C LEU A 160 -7.31 -8.56 -7.41
N PHE A 161 -6.35 -7.93 -6.73
CA PHE A 161 -5.12 -7.47 -7.37
C PHE A 161 -3.99 -8.50 -7.33
N VAL A 162 -3.87 -9.25 -6.25
CA VAL A 162 -2.75 -10.19 -6.07
C VAL A 162 -2.91 -11.47 -6.91
N LYS A 163 -4.15 -11.90 -7.19
CA LYS A 163 -4.41 -13.13 -7.96
C LYS A 163 -3.94 -13.06 -9.41
N THR A 164 -3.79 -11.87 -9.98
CA THR A 164 -3.31 -11.65 -11.34
C THR A 164 -1.82 -11.35 -11.41
N SER A 165 -1.12 -11.32 -10.28
CA SER A 165 0.31 -11.06 -10.21
C SER A 165 1.11 -12.11 -10.98
N PRO A 166 2.11 -11.70 -11.79
CA PRO A 166 3.01 -12.65 -12.44
C PRO A 166 3.72 -13.54 -11.43
N PRO A 167 4.02 -14.82 -11.75
CA PRO A 167 4.68 -15.75 -10.83
C PRO A 167 6.00 -15.20 -10.25
N GLY A 168 6.78 -14.48 -11.04
CA GLY A 168 8.02 -13.83 -10.56
C GLY A 168 7.75 -12.78 -9.47
N VAL A 169 6.72 -11.94 -9.65
CA VAL A 169 6.33 -10.93 -8.63
C VAL A 169 5.87 -11.62 -7.36
N THR A 170 5.05 -12.67 -7.47
CA THR A 170 4.61 -13.47 -6.31
C THR A 170 5.80 -14.07 -5.57
N ALA A 171 6.78 -14.64 -6.29
CA ALA A 171 7.97 -15.23 -5.67
C ALA A 171 8.81 -14.18 -4.95
N TYR A 172 9.14 -13.07 -5.61
CA TYR A 172 9.98 -12.02 -5.00
C TYR A 172 9.31 -11.37 -3.80
N SER A 173 8.02 -11.02 -3.90
CA SER A 173 7.30 -10.43 -2.78
C SER A 173 7.12 -11.40 -1.61
N GLY A 174 6.87 -12.68 -1.88
CA GLY A 174 6.77 -13.69 -0.82
C GLY A 174 8.11 -13.96 -0.11
N ILE A 175 9.23 -13.93 -0.82
CA ILE A 175 10.56 -14.00 -0.19
C ILE A 175 10.84 -12.74 0.63
N ASP A 176 10.38 -11.57 0.18
CA ASP A 176 10.48 -10.31 0.94
C ASP A 176 9.75 -10.41 2.29
N VAL A 177 8.54 -11.02 2.32
CA VAL A 177 7.84 -11.33 3.58
C VAL A 177 8.69 -12.18 4.50
N LEU A 178 9.33 -13.25 3.95
CA LEU A 178 10.17 -14.13 4.75
C LEU A 178 11.35 -13.38 5.37
N VAL A 179 12.02 -12.54 4.58
CA VAL A 179 13.17 -11.74 5.04
C VAL A 179 12.71 -10.78 6.14
N HIS A 180 11.61 -10.04 5.93
CA HIS A 180 11.08 -9.12 6.94
C HIS A 180 10.69 -9.84 8.24
N ALA A 181 10.08 -11.02 8.15
CA ALA A 181 9.71 -11.80 9.31
C ALA A 181 10.94 -12.30 10.08
N LEU A 182 11.99 -12.76 9.38
CA LEU A 182 13.25 -13.16 10.00
C LEU A 182 13.96 -11.97 10.66
N GLU A 183 14.02 -10.81 9.97
CA GLU A 183 14.61 -9.58 10.53
C GLU A 183 13.84 -9.12 11.78
N ALA A 184 12.51 -9.15 11.76
CA ALA A 184 11.69 -8.82 12.91
C ALA A 184 11.96 -9.74 14.10
N TYR A 185 12.12 -11.06 13.83
CA TYR A 185 12.37 -12.07 14.85
C TYR A 185 13.74 -11.91 15.54
N VAL A 186 14.78 -11.50 14.78
CA VAL A 186 16.14 -11.30 15.32
C VAL A 186 16.44 -9.85 15.70
N ALA A 187 15.48 -8.96 15.58
CA ALA A 187 15.66 -7.53 15.87
C ALA A 187 15.98 -7.29 17.35
N THR A 188 16.80 -6.30 17.65
CA THR A 188 17.12 -5.94 19.05
C THR A 188 15.90 -5.49 19.86
N ALA A 189 14.84 -5.02 19.19
CA ALA A 189 13.57 -4.63 19.81
C ALA A 189 12.52 -5.75 19.80
N ALA A 190 12.88 -6.97 19.37
CA ALA A 190 11.99 -8.12 19.33
C ALA A 190 11.41 -8.43 20.71
N ASN A 191 10.21 -8.94 20.74
CA ASN A 191 9.49 -9.31 21.95
C ASN A 191 8.43 -10.38 21.62
N ASN A 192 7.87 -11.03 22.66
CA ASN A 192 6.92 -12.13 22.48
C ASN A 192 5.74 -11.81 21.53
N PHE A 193 5.34 -10.55 21.41
CA PHE A 193 4.25 -10.15 20.53
C PHE A 193 4.71 -10.10 19.07
N THR A 194 5.86 -9.45 18.79
CA THR A 194 6.44 -9.40 17.46
C THR A 194 6.91 -10.76 16.99
N ASP A 195 7.45 -11.59 17.91
CA ASP A 195 7.92 -12.94 17.64
C ASP A 195 6.77 -13.85 17.19
N ALA A 196 5.62 -13.76 17.84
CA ALA A 196 4.44 -14.53 17.46
C ALA A 196 3.96 -14.19 16.03
N LEU A 197 3.95 -12.92 15.66
CA LEU A 197 3.59 -12.48 14.29
C LEU A 197 4.64 -12.91 13.27
N ALA A 198 5.92 -12.78 13.60
CA ALA A 198 7.01 -13.18 12.72
C ALA A 198 7.01 -14.70 12.48
N GLN A 199 6.83 -15.51 13.52
CA GLN A 199 6.72 -16.97 13.40
C GLN A 199 5.53 -17.35 12.52
N GLN A 200 4.37 -16.77 12.74
CA GLN A 200 3.18 -17.05 11.92
C GLN A 200 3.41 -16.67 10.45
N ALA A 201 4.05 -15.53 10.19
CA ALA A 201 4.37 -15.11 8.82
C ALA A 201 5.32 -16.09 8.14
N ILE A 202 6.36 -16.57 8.85
CA ILE A 202 7.30 -17.58 8.33
C ILE A 202 6.55 -18.87 7.97
N GLU A 203 5.70 -19.38 8.86
CA GLU A 203 4.92 -20.60 8.62
C GLU A 203 4.03 -20.45 7.39
N LEU A 204 3.29 -19.34 7.28
CA LEU A 204 2.43 -19.07 6.13
C LEU A 204 3.21 -18.97 4.81
N VAL A 205 4.38 -18.33 4.79
CA VAL A 205 5.22 -18.28 3.59
C VAL A 205 5.64 -19.68 3.16
N PHE A 206 6.13 -20.53 4.06
CA PHE A 206 6.52 -21.89 3.70
C PHE A 206 5.35 -22.75 3.24
N GLU A 207 4.16 -22.53 3.81
CA GLU A 207 2.97 -23.28 3.44
C GLU A 207 2.39 -22.83 2.09
N TYR A 208 2.25 -21.50 1.88
CA TYR A 208 1.44 -20.95 0.77
C TYR A 208 2.27 -20.45 -0.40
N LEU A 209 3.47 -19.89 -0.21
CA LEU A 209 4.24 -19.34 -1.32
C LEU A 209 4.52 -20.37 -2.43
N PRO A 210 4.86 -21.64 -2.14
CA PRO A 210 5.01 -22.67 -3.18
C PRO A 210 3.70 -22.98 -3.93
N LYS A 211 2.55 -22.82 -3.28
CA LYS A 211 1.22 -22.97 -3.90
C LYS A 211 0.90 -21.76 -4.78
N CYS A 212 1.10 -20.55 -4.24
CA CYS A 212 0.84 -19.29 -4.95
C CYS A 212 1.67 -19.07 -6.20
N HIS A 213 2.88 -19.64 -6.24
CA HIS A 213 3.74 -19.58 -7.42
C HIS A 213 3.21 -20.42 -8.60
N LYS A 214 2.35 -21.40 -8.34
CA LYS A 214 1.76 -22.26 -9.37
C LYS A 214 0.59 -21.53 -10.07
N THR A 215 0.38 -21.83 -11.35
CA THR A 215 -0.73 -21.31 -12.13
C THR A 215 -2.12 -21.78 -11.63
N THR A 216 -2.14 -22.80 -10.78
CA THR A 216 -3.36 -23.39 -10.18
C THR A 216 -3.67 -22.86 -8.77
N ALA A 217 -2.98 -21.82 -8.31
CA ALA A 217 -3.23 -21.22 -7.01
C ALA A 217 -4.68 -20.71 -6.89
N THR A 218 -5.31 -21.02 -5.77
CA THR A 218 -6.67 -20.51 -5.45
C THR A 218 -6.60 -19.10 -4.87
N ASP A 219 -7.73 -18.39 -4.85
CA ASP A 219 -7.82 -17.07 -4.20
C ASP A 219 -7.50 -17.18 -2.70
N GLN A 220 -7.89 -18.30 -2.05
CA GLN A 220 -7.56 -18.56 -0.65
C GLN A 220 -6.05 -18.72 -0.43
N ASP A 221 -5.34 -19.41 -1.32
CA ASP A 221 -3.87 -19.55 -1.24
C ASP A 221 -3.18 -18.18 -1.30
N ARG A 222 -3.75 -17.22 -2.04
CA ARG A 222 -3.18 -15.88 -2.24
C ARG A 222 -3.54 -14.88 -1.15
N MET A 223 -4.56 -15.20 -0.33
CA MET A 223 -5.00 -14.37 0.80
C MET A 223 -4.38 -14.77 2.14
N SER A 224 -3.78 -15.96 2.21
CA SER A 224 -3.10 -16.47 3.39
C SER A 224 -1.68 -15.92 3.51
#